data_f8a1ac2ccf784a178037fd8607649a7f
#
_entry.id   f8a1ac2ccf784a178037fd8607649a7f
#
_cell.length_a   1.000
_cell.length_b   1.000
_cell.length_c   1.000
_cell.angle_alpha   90.00
_cell.angle_beta   90.00
_cell.angle_gamma   90.00
#
_symmetry.space_group_name_H-M   'P 1'
#
loop_
_entity.id
_entity.type
_entity.pdbx_description
1 polymer ?
#
loop_
_entity_poly.entity_id
_entity_poly.type
_entity_poly.pdbx_seq_one_letter_code
_entity_poly.pdbx_strand_id
1 'polypeptide(L)'
;MQKSGFEKTTEEIFQERADVLYRTGEALSDALRKLASIGTIVDNGIEDLNTLTENEEPGTAERLYARINREISRYNRAREYANLRYRYLIITREAMGFRRHTWVEEIYRIPPKKKHLSRTREQI
;
A
#
# COMPACT_ATOMS: atom_id res chain seq x y z
N MET A 1 36.68 -28.76 -8.11
CA MET A 1 36.43 -28.57 -9.56
C MET A 1 36.06 -27.11 -9.82
N GLN A 2 36.79 -26.46 -10.68
CA GLN A 2 36.50 -25.07 -11.02
C GLN A 2 35.39 -25.01 -12.07
N LYS A 3 34.48 -24.08 -11.89
CA LYS A 3 33.40 -23.80 -12.85
C LYS A 3 33.95 -23.07 -14.06
N SER A 4 33.39 -23.33 -15.23
CA SER A 4 33.74 -22.60 -16.45
C SER A 4 33.31 -21.14 -16.34
N GLY A 5 33.85 -20.28 -17.19
CA GLY A 5 33.42 -18.88 -17.26
C GLY A 5 31.94 -18.74 -17.58
N PHE A 6 31.40 -19.64 -18.45
CA PHE A 6 29.98 -19.66 -18.79
C PHE A 6 29.11 -20.00 -17.57
N GLU A 7 29.49 -20.98 -16.78
CA GLU A 7 28.75 -21.39 -15.58
C GLU A 7 28.70 -20.27 -14.55
N LYS A 8 29.85 -19.59 -14.33
CA LYS A 8 29.91 -18.44 -13.41
C LYS A 8 29.01 -17.32 -13.86
N THR A 9 29.01 -16.98 -15.15
CA THR A 9 28.16 -15.94 -15.71
C THR A 9 26.69 -16.29 -15.55
N THR A 10 26.32 -17.55 -15.77
CA THR A 10 24.94 -18.02 -15.59
C THR A 10 24.49 -17.88 -14.13
N GLU A 11 25.35 -18.26 -13.19
CA GLU A 11 25.06 -18.12 -11.76
C GLU A 11 24.90 -16.65 -11.36
N GLU A 12 25.76 -15.78 -11.86
CA GLU A 12 25.68 -14.35 -11.60
C GLU A 12 24.35 -13.76 -12.09
N ILE A 13 23.91 -14.16 -13.30
CA ILE A 13 22.64 -13.72 -13.85
C ILE A 13 21.47 -14.18 -12.97
N PHE A 14 21.47 -15.44 -12.54
CA PHE A 14 20.42 -15.93 -11.64
C PHE A 14 20.41 -15.19 -10.30
N GLN A 15 21.58 -14.91 -9.75
CA GLN A 15 21.69 -14.18 -8.49
C GLN A 15 21.17 -12.75 -8.63
N GLU A 16 21.55 -12.07 -9.70
CA GLU A 16 21.08 -10.72 -9.97
C GLU A 16 19.56 -10.67 -10.12
N ARG A 17 18.97 -11.64 -10.82
CA ARG A 17 17.51 -11.73 -10.98
C ARG A 17 16.82 -11.97 -9.64
N ALA A 18 17.35 -12.85 -8.81
CA ALA A 18 16.82 -13.11 -7.49
C ALA A 18 16.86 -11.85 -6.62
N ASP A 19 17.96 -11.10 -6.67
CA ASP A 19 18.14 -9.85 -5.92
C ASP A 19 17.14 -8.79 -6.36
N VAL A 20 16.91 -8.65 -7.66
CA VAL A 20 15.93 -7.70 -8.20
C VAL A 20 14.52 -8.06 -7.76
N LEU A 21 14.14 -9.33 -7.85
CA LEU A 21 12.82 -9.79 -7.39
C LEU A 21 12.64 -9.54 -5.89
N TYR A 22 13.65 -9.83 -5.09
CA TYR A 22 13.60 -9.59 -3.66
C TYR A 22 13.37 -8.12 -3.35
N ARG A 23 14.16 -7.23 -3.96
CA ARG A 23 14.05 -5.79 -3.73
C ARG A 23 12.70 -5.24 -4.19
N THR A 24 12.19 -5.71 -5.32
CA THR A 24 10.90 -5.28 -5.84
C THR A 24 9.78 -5.73 -4.91
N GLY A 25 9.85 -6.96 -4.40
CA GLY A 25 8.89 -7.47 -3.42
C GLY A 25 8.94 -6.73 -2.10
N GLU A 26 10.14 -6.42 -1.60
CA GLU A 26 10.32 -5.66 -0.36
C GLU A 26 9.77 -4.24 -0.47
N ALA A 27 9.99 -3.58 -1.62
CA ALA A 27 9.45 -2.24 -1.85
C ALA A 27 7.91 -2.26 -1.81
N LEU A 28 7.30 -3.30 -2.37
CA LEU A 28 5.85 -3.46 -2.31
C LEU A 28 5.38 -3.73 -0.88
N SER A 29 6.05 -4.61 -0.17
CA SER A 29 5.73 -4.90 1.24
C SER A 29 5.80 -3.65 2.11
N ASP A 30 6.84 -2.84 1.93
CA ASP A 30 7.00 -1.58 2.66
C ASP A 30 5.87 -0.60 2.34
N ALA A 31 5.49 -0.50 1.06
CA ALA A 31 4.40 0.36 0.63
C ALA A 31 3.06 -0.08 1.25
N LEU A 32 2.82 -1.39 1.33
CA LEU A 32 1.60 -1.93 1.94
C LEU A 32 1.59 -1.73 3.46
N ARG A 33 2.73 -1.85 4.14
CA ARG A 33 2.83 -1.57 5.58
C ARG A 33 2.52 -0.09 5.87
N LYS A 34 3.06 0.81 5.07
CA LYS A 34 2.76 2.24 5.21
C LYS A 34 1.28 2.51 5.00
N LEU A 35 0.70 1.90 3.98
CA LEU A 35 -0.73 2.02 3.69
C LEU A 35 -1.56 1.56 4.88
N ALA A 36 -1.24 0.41 5.46
CA ALA A 36 -1.94 -0.13 6.62
C ALA A 36 -1.84 0.82 7.83
N SER A 37 -0.67 1.42 8.04
CA SER A 37 -0.46 2.38 9.14
C SER A 37 -1.37 3.60 8.98
N ILE A 38 -1.46 4.14 7.77
CA ILE A 38 -2.34 5.28 7.48
C ILE A 38 -3.80 4.87 7.67
N GLY A 39 -4.16 3.66 7.23
CA GLY A 39 -5.50 3.10 7.43
C GLY A 39 -5.89 3.06 8.89
N THR A 40 -4.98 2.68 9.76
CA THR A 40 -5.21 2.67 11.21
C THR A 40 -5.48 4.08 11.74
N ILE A 41 -4.73 5.08 11.26
CA ILE A 41 -4.95 6.49 11.65
C ILE A 41 -6.36 6.93 11.24
N VAL A 42 -6.79 6.58 10.03
CA VAL A 42 -8.13 6.89 9.54
C VAL A 42 -9.20 6.22 10.42
N ASP A 43 -9.04 4.94 10.70
CA ASP A 43 -10.00 4.18 11.50
C ASP A 43 -10.12 4.75 12.92
N ASN A 44 -8.99 5.10 13.53
CA ASN A 44 -8.97 5.73 14.85
C ASN A 44 -9.67 7.09 14.83
N GLY A 45 -9.46 7.86 13.77
CA GLY A 45 -10.14 9.15 13.61
C GLY A 45 -11.66 8.98 13.49
N ILE A 46 -12.11 7.99 12.74
CA ILE A 46 -13.54 7.70 12.59
C ILE A 46 -14.13 7.26 13.93
N GLU A 47 -13.41 6.44 14.69
CA GLU A 47 -13.84 6.04 16.02
C GLU A 47 -13.97 7.26 16.94
N ASP A 48 -12.99 8.17 16.92
CA ASP A 48 -13.05 9.41 17.69
C ASP A 48 -14.28 10.23 17.31
N LEU A 49 -14.58 10.30 16.01
CA LEU A 49 -15.75 11.01 15.53
C LEU A 49 -17.04 10.40 16.06
N ASN A 50 -17.11 9.06 16.10
CA ASN A 50 -18.29 8.35 16.58
C ASN A 50 -18.49 8.48 18.10
N THR A 51 -17.45 8.85 18.85
CA THR A 51 -17.53 9.04 20.29
C THR A 51 -17.75 10.48 20.71
N LEU A 52 -17.85 11.42 19.76
CA LEU A 52 -18.13 12.81 20.09
C LEU A 52 -19.51 12.95 20.76
N THR A 53 -19.56 13.81 21.75
CA THR A 53 -20.78 14.11 22.51
C THR A 53 -21.28 15.53 22.16
N GLU A 54 -22.52 15.81 22.53
CA GLU A 54 -23.10 17.14 22.37
C GLU A 54 -22.40 18.22 23.19
N ASN A 55 -21.63 17.81 24.19
CA ASN A 55 -20.91 18.72 25.08
C ASN A 55 -19.54 19.17 24.56
N GLU A 56 -19.15 18.71 23.37
CA GLU A 56 -17.89 19.10 22.76
C GLU A 56 -17.92 20.57 22.33
N GLU A 57 -16.72 21.17 22.30
CA GLU A 57 -16.60 22.55 21.87
C GLU A 57 -17.07 22.74 20.43
N PRO A 58 -17.63 23.93 20.10
CA PRO A 58 -18.01 24.23 18.73
C PRO A 58 -16.85 24.07 17.77
N GLY A 59 -17.09 23.44 16.64
CA GLY A 59 -16.09 23.22 15.61
C GLY A 59 -15.22 21.97 15.78
N THR A 60 -15.39 21.22 16.89
CA THR A 60 -14.61 20.00 17.12
C THR A 60 -14.88 18.96 16.03
N ALA A 61 -16.15 18.73 15.69
CA ALA A 61 -16.52 17.79 14.64
C ALA A 61 -15.94 18.20 13.29
N GLU A 62 -16.04 19.50 12.95
CA GLU A 62 -15.52 20.01 11.69
C GLU A 62 -14.01 19.84 11.56
N ARG A 63 -13.28 20.12 12.64
CA ARG A 63 -11.83 19.92 12.67
C ARG A 63 -11.47 18.46 12.51
N LEU A 64 -12.23 17.58 13.16
CA LEU A 64 -12.01 16.14 13.09
C LEU A 64 -12.30 15.60 11.68
N TYR A 65 -13.40 16.02 11.06
CA TYR A 65 -13.69 15.70 9.66
C TYR A 65 -12.55 16.13 8.74
N ALA A 66 -12.06 17.35 8.90
CA ALA A 66 -10.97 17.86 8.07
C ALA A 66 -9.69 17.02 8.26
N ARG A 67 -9.37 16.65 9.48
CA ARG A 67 -8.19 15.84 9.78
C ARG A 67 -8.32 14.44 9.17
N ILE A 68 -9.47 13.81 9.36
CA ILE A 68 -9.72 12.47 8.81
C ILE A 68 -9.62 12.52 7.28
N ASN A 69 -10.21 13.52 6.65
CA ASN A 69 -10.17 13.64 5.20
C ASN A 69 -8.77 13.90 4.66
N ARG A 70 -7.91 14.61 5.39
CA ARG A 70 -6.50 14.72 5.02
C ARG A 70 -5.81 13.36 5.07
N GLU A 71 -6.09 12.56 6.08
CA GLU A 71 -5.51 11.22 6.19
C GLU A 71 -6.06 10.27 5.14
N ILE A 72 -7.33 10.41 4.76
CA ILE A 72 -7.91 9.63 3.65
C ILE A 72 -7.21 9.98 2.33
N SER A 73 -6.95 11.27 2.07
CA SER A 73 -6.20 11.68 0.89
C SER A 73 -4.79 11.08 0.90
N ARG A 74 -4.13 11.09 2.05
CA ARG A 74 -2.81 10.49 2.24
C ARG A 74 -2.87 8.99 2.00
N TYR A 75 -3.90 8.31 2.52
CA TYR A 75 -4.13 6.88 2.30
C TYR A 75 -4.27 6.58 0.81
N ASN A 76 -5.09 7.34 0.10
CA ASN A 76 -5.33 7.11 -1.31
C ASN A 76 -4.08 7.34 -2.16
N ARG A 77 -3.23 8.29 -1.80
CA ARG A 77 -1.92 8.47 -2.46
C ARG A 77 -0.98 7.30 -2.18
N ALA A 78 -0.93 6.85 -0.94
CA ALA A 78 -0.13 5.69 -0.57
C ALA A 78 -0.60 4.42 -1.28
N ARG A 79 -1.91 4.29 -1.48
CA ARG A 79 -2.49 3.19 -2.24
C ARG A 79 -2.04 3.21 -3.69
N GLU A 80 -2.06 4.38 -4.32
CA GLU A 80 -1.59 4.51 -5.71
C GLU A 80 -0.11 4.13 -5.82
N TYR A 81 0.70 4.53 -4.84
CA TYR A 81 2.11 4.15 -4.80
C TYR A 81 2.28 2.63 -4.63
N ALA A 82 1.52 2.00 -3.75
CA ALA A 82 1.55 0.55 -3.58
C ALA A 82 1.13 -0.17 -4.87
N ASN A 83 0.13 0.36 -5.57
CA ASN A 83 -0.32 -0.19 -6.85
C ASN A 83 0.77 -0.08 -7.91
N LEU A 84 1.53 1.02 -7.93
CA LEU A 84 2.67 1.18 -8.82
C LEU A 84 3.75 0.14 -8.52
N ARG A 85 4.07 -0.08 -7.25
CA ARG A 85 5.05 -1.10 -6.84
C ARG A 85 4.58 -2.51 -7.19
N TYR A 86 3.29 -2.77 -7.06
CA TYR A 86 2.70 -4.04 -7.50
C TYR A 86 2.91 -4.26 -9.00
N ARG A 87 2.65 -3.25 -9.82
CA ARG A 87 2.87 -3.33 -11.26
C ARG A 87 4.33 -3.60 -11.59
N TYR A 88 5.26 -2.95 -10.89
CA TYR A 88 6.69 -3.19 -11.10
C TYR A 88 7.07 -4.63 -10.77
N LEU A 89 6.51 -5.21 -9.72
CA LEU A 89 6.76 -6.61 -9.40
C LEU A 89 6.25 -7.53 -10.52
N ILE A 90 5.05 -7.29 -11.02
CA ILE A 90 4.47 -8.09 -12.11
C ILE A 90 5.32 -7.97 -13.37
N ILE A 91 5.69 -6.76 -13.77
CA ILE A 91 6.53 -6.51 -14.94
C ILE A 91 7.89 -7.20 -14.79
N THR A 92 8.50 -7.10 -13.63
CA THR A 92 9.79 -7.72 -13.35
C THR A 92 9.69 -9.25 -13.48
N ARG A 93 8.65 -9.84 -12.91
CA ARG A 93 8.40 -11.28 -13.01
C ARG A 93 8.21 -11.72 -14.46
N GLU A 94 7.41 -10.98 -15.22
CA GLU A 94 7.16 -11.29 -16.64
C GLU A 94 8.43 -11.18 -17.47
N ALA A 95 9.25 -10.18 -17.21
CA ALA A 95 10.54 -10.01 -17.88
C ALA A 95 11.49 -11.19 -17.61
N MET A 96 11.30 -11.89 -16.50
CA MET A 96 12.07 -13.07 -16.14
C MET A 96 11.43 -14.38 -16.60
N GLY A 97 10.30 -14.31 -17.30
CA GLY A 97 9.63 -15.49 -17.83
C GLY A 97 8.51 -16.06 -16.98
N PHE A 98 8.23 -15.47 -15.83
CA PHE A 98 7.10 -15.91 -14.99
C PHE A 98 5.79 -15.42 -15.60
N ARG A 99 4.86 -16.31 -15.83
CA ARG A 99 3.60 -15.98 -16.51
C ARG A 99 2.39 -15.98 -15.60
N ARG A 100 2.48 -16.65 -14.47
CA ARG A 100 1.38 -16.76 -13.51
C ARG A 100 1.69 -15.94 -12.29
N HIS A 101 0.71 -15.17 -11.86
CA HIS A 101 0.87 -14.23 -10.73
C HIS A 101 -0.19 -14.45 -9.64
N THR A 102 -0.90 -15.58 -9.68
CA THR A 102 -2.00 -15.85 -8.73
C THR A 102 -1.56 -15.72 -7.28
N TRP A 103 -0.41 -16.31 -6.91
CA TRP A 103 0.07 -16.25 -5.54
C TRP A 103 0.51 -14.83 -5.15
N VAL A 104 1.01 -14.04 -6.13
CA VAL A 104 1.39 -12.64 -5.90
C VAL A 104 0.14 -11.83 -5.57
N GLU A 105 -0.93 -12.05 -6.31
CA GLU A 105 -2.21 -11.38 -6.07
C GLU A 105 -2.79 -11.73 -4.71
N GLU A 106 -2.63 -12.98 -4.28
CA GLU A 106 -3.11 -13.44 -2.97
C GLU A 106 -2.32 -12.86 -1.80
N ILE A 107 -1.00 -12.76 -1.94
CA ILE A 107 -0.11 -12.27 -0.88
C ILE A 107 -0.15 -10.73 -0.79
N TYR A 108 -0.12 -10.06 -1.94
CA TYR A 108 -0.01 -8.60 -2.01
C TYR A 108 -1.34 -7.99 -2.45
N ARG A 109 -2.34 -8.09 -1.60
CA ARG A 109 -3.64 -7.49 -1.88
C ARG A 109 -3.59 -6.00 -1.65
N ILE A 110 -3.96 -5.24 -2.67
CA ILE A 110 -4.05 -3.79 -2.57
C ILE A 110 -5.49 -3.44 -2.24
N PRO A 111 -5.75 -2.82 -1.08
CA PRO A 111 -7.11 -2.48 -0.69
C PRO A 111 -7.68 -1.38 -1.59
N PRO A 112 -9.00 -1.23 -1.63
CA PRO A 112 -9.62 -0.17 -2.41
C PRO A 112 -9.36 1.21 -1.83
N LYS A 113 -9.60 2.23 -2.62
CA LYS A 113 -9.56 3.62 -2.16
C LYS A 113 -10.60 3.85 -1.08
N LYS A 114 -10.34 4.79 -0.20
CA LYS A 114 -11.30 5.24 0.79
C LYS A 114 -12.03 6.48 0.29
N LYS A 115 -13.32 6.55 0.59
CA LYS A 115 -14.12 7.74 0.28
C LYS A 115 -13.93 8.76 1.37
N HIS A 116 -13.81 10.02 0.97
CA HIS A 116 -13.78 11.12 1.93
C HIS A 116 -15.11 11.19 2.67
N LEU A 117 -15.04 11.58 3.94
CA LEU A 117 -16.22 11.77 4.74
C LEU A 117 -16.87 13.11 4.38
N SER A 118 -18.17 13.11 4.33
CA SER A 118 -18.92 14.34 4.14
C SER A 118 -20.05 14.40 5.16
N ARG A 119 -20.32 15.60 5.65
CA ARG A 119 -21.53 15.84 6.41
C ARG A 119 -22.66 15.99 5.40
N THR A 120 -23.51 14.98 5.32
CA THR A 120 -24.67 15.03 4.46
C THR A 120 -25.80 15.78 5.16
N ARG A 121 -26.81 16.18 4.40
CA ARG A 121 -27.97 16.86 4.97
C ARG A 121 -28.72 15.99 5.96
N GLU A 122 -28.67 14.68 5.79
CA GLU A 122 -29.31 13.75 6.72
C GLU A 122 -28.62 13.74 8.09
N GLN A 123 -27.40 14.26 8.16
CA GLN A 123 -26.64 14.36 9.40
C GLN A 123 -26.85 15.70 10.11
N ILE A 124 -27.60 16.59 9.50
CA ILE A 124 -27.93 17.91 10.08
C ILE A 124 -29.30 17.82 10.86
#